data_8f5a8ff44d386d2e924fd3e2147f2020
#
_entry.id   8f5a8ff44d386d2e924fd3e2147f2020
#
_cell.length_a   1.000
_cell.length_b   1.000
_cell.length_c   1.000
_cell.angle_alpha   90.00
_cell.angle_beta   90.00
_cell.angle_gamma   90.00
#
_symmetry.space_group_name_H-M   'P 1'
#
loop_
_entity.id
_entity.type
_entity.pdbx_description
1 polymer ?
#
loop_
_entity_poly.entity_id
_entity_poly.type
_entity_poly.pdbx_seq_one_letter_code
_entity_poly.pdbx_strand_id
1 'polypeptide(L)'
;CLGQTFENDSARRLYYLGLLAKRLQDPAFRQQEGFPTGTDEAILAMSDPPYYTACPNPWLAEFVAHYGKPYDPSAKYSREPLAIDVSVGKTDAIYKAHSYHTKVPHLAIVPSILHYTNPGDVVLDGFSGSGMTGVAAQWCGTAPSGYRFELEQAWKKAGRAAPQWGARRAVLNDLSPAATFIGA
;
A
#
# COMPACT_ATOMS: atom_id res chain seq x y z
N CYS A 1 -7.06 -13.16 -6.10
CA CYS A 1 -6.01 -12.18 -6.41
C CYS A 1 -6.12 -11.80 -7.88
N LEU A 2 -6.31 -10.51 -8.20
CA LEU A 2 -6.52 -10.01 -9.58
C LEU A 2 -7.62 -10.81 -10.33
N GLY A 3 -8.76 -11.03 -9.68
CA GLY A 3 -9.88 -11.80 -10.25
C GLY A 3 -9.72 -13.33 -10.23
N GLN A 4 -8.54 -13.84 -9.85
CA GLN A 4 -8.30 -15.28 -9.75
C GLN A 4 -8.43 -15.78 -8.31
N THR A 5 -8.88 -17.02 -8.16
CA THR A 5 -8.98 -17.71 -6.87
C THR A 5 -7.91 -18.79 -6.78
N PHE A 6 -7.21 -18.86 -5.67
CA PHE A 6 -6.17 -19.84 -5.38
C PHE A 6 -6.56 -20.63 -4.13
N GLU A 7 -6.14 -21.87 -4.06
CA GLU A 7 -6.38 -22.76 -2.92
C GLU A 7 -5.77 -22.19 -1.62
N ASN A 8 -4.57 -21.61 -1.75
CA ASN A 8 -3.85 -20.98 -0.64
C ASN A 8 -2.86 -19.94 -1.18
N ASP A 9 -2.21 -19.22 -0.29
CA ASP A 9 -1.26 -18.17 -0.65
C ASP A 9 0.00 -18.70 -1.33
N SER A 10 0.48 -19.89 -0.95
CA SER A 10 1.61 -20.55 -1.60
C SER A 10 1.32 -20.89 -3.05
N ALA A 11 0.10 -21.34 -3.36
CA ALA A 11 -0.33 -21.62 -4.73
C ALA A 11 -0.38 -20.32 -5.58
N ARG A 12 -0.90 -19.23 -5.01
CA ARG A 12 -0.85 -17.90 -5.64
C ARG A 12 0.59 -17.51 -5.97
N ARG A 13 1.47 -17.55 -4.96
CA ARG A 13 2.87 -17.15 -5.10
C ARG A 13 3.58 -17.97 -6.18
N LEU A 14 3.44 -19.28 -6.15
CA LEU A 14 4.07 -20.18 -7.14
C LEU A 14 3.60 -19.86 -8.56
N TYR A 15 2.30 -19.64 -8.76
CA TYR A 15 1.73 -19.29 -10.05
C TYR A 15 2.34 -17.99 -10.60
N TYR A 16 2.34 -16.92 -9.81
CA TYR A 16 2.85 -15.64 -10.25
C TYR A 16 4.37 -15.60 -10.37
N LEU A 17 5.13 -16.35 -9.55
CA LEU A 17 6.57 -16.54 -9.75
C LEU A 17 6.88 -17.20 -11.09
N GLY A 18 6.10 -18.19 -11.50
CA GLY A 18 6.25 -18.82 -12.81
C GLY A 18 5.98 -17.84 -13.98
N LEU A 19 5.01 -16.94 -13.82
CA LEU A 19 4.77 -15.87 -14.80
C LEU A 19 5.88 -14.83 -14.80
N LEU A 20 6.38 -14.42 -13.62
CA LEU A 20 7.52 -13.49 -13.51
C LEU A 20 8.77 -14.07 -14.18
N ALA A 21 9.08 -15.35 -13.92
CA ALA A 21 10.22 -16.02 -14.54
C ALA A 21 10.16 -15.99 -16.08
N LYS A 22 8.96 -16.18 -16.66
CA LYS A 22 8.77 -16.02 -18.11
C LYS A 22 8.96 -14.57 -18.56
N ARG A 23 8.47 -13.60 -17.78
CA ARG A 23 8.60 -12.18 -18.11
C ARG A 23 10.05 -11.71 -18.05
N LEU A 24 10.86 -12.27 -17.17
CA LEU A 24 12.29 -11.98 -17.07
C LEU A 24 13.09 -12.42 -18.32
N GLN A 25 12.55 -13.30 -19.16
CA GLN A 25 13.17 -13.68 -20.43
C GLN A 25 12.88 -12.68 -21.57
N ASP A 26 11.98 -11.72 -21.36
CA ASP A 26 11.65 -10.69 -22.35
C ASP A 26 12.70 -9.56 -22.30
N PRO A 27 13.49 -9.36 -23.37
CA PRO A 27 14.50 -8.28 -23.39
C PRO A 27 13.90 -6.88 -23.23
N ALA A 28 12.68 -6.65 -23.74
CA ALA A 28 12.01 -5.35 -23.63
C ALA A 28 11.63 -5.04 -22.18
N PHE A 29 11.25 -6.06 -21.41
CA PHE A 29 10.98 -5.91 -20.00
C PHE A 29 12.23 -5.52 -19.20
N ARG A 30 13.37 -6.10 -19.54
CA ARG A 30 14.66 -5.82 -18.89
C ARG A 30 15.24 -4.45 -19.22
N GLN A 31 14.82 -3.84 -20.33
CA GLN A 31 15.26 -2.51 -20.73
C GLN A 31 14.48 -1.37 -20.05
N GLN A 32 13.52 -1.69 -19.21
CA GLN A 32 12.80 -0.66 -18.45
C GLN A 32 13.75 0.09 -17.52
N GLU A 33 13.55 1.40 -17.40
CA GLU A 33 14.29 2.23 -16.47
C GLU A 33 14.16 1.72 -15.03
N GLY A 34 15.27 1.66 -14.30
CA GLY A 34 15.30 1.16 -12.94
C GLY A 34 15.31 -0.37 -12.82
N PHE A 35 15.47 -1.10 -13.94
CA PHE A 35 15.57 -2.56 -13.86
C PHE A 35 16.86 -2.97 -13.11
N PRO A 36 16.79 -3.91 -12.13
CA PRO A 36 17.94 -4.28 -11.32
C PRO A 36 18.99 -5.08 -12.11
N THR A 37 20.23 -4.99 -11.66
CA THR A 37 21.36 -5.75 -12.23
C THR A 37 21.51 -7.17 -11.66
N GLY A 38 20.59 -7.58 -10.75
CA GLY A 38 20.60 -8.90 -10.14
C GLY A 38 20.30 -10.06 -11.09
N THR A 39 20.61 -11.28 -10.66
CA THR A 39 20.25 -12.50 -11.41
C THR A 39 18.74 -12.76 -11.33
N ASP A 40 18.22 -13.57 -12.26
CA ASP A 40 16.80 -13.94 -12.26
C ASP A 40 16.42 -14.67 -10.97
N GLU A 41 17.30 -15.55 -10.47
CA GLU A 41 17.10 -16.29 -9.23
C GLU A 41 16.98 -15.34 -8.03
N ALA A 42 17.82 -14.30 -7.97
CA ALA A 42 17.78 -13.31 -6.89
C ALA A 42 16.49 -12.47 -6.97
N ILE A 43 16.08 -12.05 -8.16
CA ILE A 43 14.83 -11.30 -8.37
C ILE A 43 13.64 -12.15 -7.94
N LEU A 44 13.57 -13.40 -8.38
CA LEU A 44 12.48 -14.31 -8.02
C LEU A 44 12.44 -14.62 -6.53
N ALA A 45 13.60 -14.88 -5.91
CA ALA A 45 13.68 -15.20 -4.49
C ALA A 45 13.20 -14.06 -3.58
N MET A 46 13.48 -12.81 -3.98
CA MET A 46 13.07 -11.60 -3.25
C MET A 46 11.68 -11.09 -3.62
N SER A 47 10.96 -11.76 -4.52
CA SER A 47 9.63 -11.33 -4.97
C SER A 47 8.51 -12.10 -4.30
N ASP A 48 7.38 -11.42 -4.07
CA ASP A 48 6.09 -11.99 -3.67
C ASP A 48 4.97 -11.49 -4.63
N PRO A 49 5.01 -11.91 -5.92
CA PRO A 49 4.09 -11.39 -6.91
C PRO A 49 2.65 -11.90 -6.71
N PRO A 50 1.67 -11.13 -7.18
CA PRO A 50 1.75 -9.88 -7.93
C PRO A 50 1.88 -8.64 -7.03
N TYR A 51 1.95 -8.81 -5.70
CA TYR A 51 1.94 -7.69 -4.75
C TYR A 51 3.28 -6.95 -4.73
N TYR A 52 4.37 -7.68 -4.73
CA TYR A 52 5.71 -7.12 -4.75
C TYR A 52 6.62 -7.88 -5.71
N THR A 53 7.44 -7.15 -6.47
CA THR A 53 8.49 -7.73 -7.29
C THR A 53 9.79 -6.96 -7.09
N ALA A 54 10.91 -7.68 -6.99
CA ALA A 54 12.25 -7.09 -6.90
C ALA A 54 12.76 -6.54 -8.26
N CYS A 55 11.83 -6.13 -9.12
CA CYS A 55 12.01 -5.46 -10.41
C CYS A 55 10.75 -4.64 -10.69
N PRO A 56 10.66 -3.83 -11.76
CA PRO A 56 9.41 -3.17 -12.10
C PRO A 56 8.22 -4.14 -12.12
N ASN A 57 7.15 -3.81 -11.41
CA ASN A 57 6.03 -4.74 -11.20
C ASN A 57 5.15 -4.81 -12.46
N PRO A 58 5.11 -5.96 -13.16
CA PRO A 58 4.35 -6.08 -14.42
C PRO A 58 2.83 -6.13 -14.22
N TRP A 59 2.34 -6.32 -13.00
CA TRP A 59 0.89 -6.41 -12.70
C TRP A 59 0.30 -5.11 -12.14
N LEU A 60 1.07 -4.03 -12.05
CA LEU A 60 0.58 -2.77 -11.49
C LEU A 60 -0.63 -2.21 -12.25
N ALA A 61 -0.56 -2.21 -13.59
CA ALA A 61 -1.66 -1.74 -14.42
C ALA A 61 -2.92 -2.60 -14.25
N GLU A 62 -2.76 -3.92 -14.19
CA GLU A 62 -3.86 -4.85 -13.95
C GLU A 62 -4.46 -4.66 -12.54
N PHE A 63 -3.62 -4.45 -11.54
CA PHE A 63 -4.07 -4.16 -10.17
C PHE A 63 -4.93 -2.90 -10.12
N VAL A 64 -4.47 -1.82 -10.75
CA VAL A 64 -5.22 -0.56 -10.79
C VAL A 64 -6.51 -0.72 -11.57
N ALA A 65 -6.50 -1.41 -12.71
CA ALA A 65 -7.70 -1.67 -13.50
C ALA A 65 -8.74 -2.53 -12.75
N HIS A 66 -8.27 -3.51 -11.96
CA HIS A 66 -9.15 -4.43 -11.24
C HIS A 66 -9.76 -3.82 -9.97
N TYR A 67 -8.98 -3.05 -9.23
CA TYR A 67 -9.40 -2.52 -7.91
C TYR A 67 -9.70 -1.02 -7.91
N GLY A 68 -9.20 -0.28 -8.88
CA GLY A 68 -9.46 1.15 -9.02
C GLY A 68 -10.87 1.44 -9.49
N LYS A 69 -11.31 2.66 -9.26
CA LYS A 69 -12.56 3.17 -9.82
C LYS A 69 -12.23 4.06 -11.03
N PRO A 70 -12.95 3.95 -12.14
CA PRO A 70 -12.79 4.86 -13.26
C PRO A 70 -12.95 6.31 -12.80
N TYR A 71 -12.13 7.21 -13.33
CA TYR A 71 -12.28 8.62 -13.10
C TYR A 71 -13.57 9.13 -13.77
N ASP A 72 -14.43 9.78 -12.98
CA ASP A 72 -15.64 10.45 -13.48
C ASP A 72 -15.41 11.96 -13.44
N PRO A 73 -15.24 12.64 -14.59
CA PRO A 73 -15.02 14.09 -14.64
C PRO A 73 -16.23 14.90 -14.19
N SER A 74 -17.42 14.29 -14.12
CA SER A 74 -18.63 14.93 -13.62
C SER A 74 -18.77 14.89 -12.10
N ALA A 75 -18.08 13.94 -11.45
CA ALA A 75 -18.11 13.78 -10.00
C ALA A 75 -17.30 14.89 -9.32
N LYS A 76 -17.98 15.69 -8.51
CA LYS A 76 -17.29 16.69 -7.69
C LYS A 76 -16.79 16.04 -6.41
N TYR A 77 -15.47 15.91 -6.29
CA TYR A 77 -14.84 15.54 -5.04
C TYR A 77 -14.43 16.81 -4.28
N SER A 78 -14.93 16.94 -3.07
CA SER A 78 -14.54 18.02 -2.15
C SER A 78 -14.52 17.50 -0.73
N ARG A 79 -13.42 17.73 -0.03
CA ARG A 79 -13.25 17.44 1.39
C ARG A 79 -12.57 18.60 2.07
N GLU A 80 -13.04 18.95 3.26
CA GLU A 80 -12.37 19.96 4.08
C GLU A 80 -10.95 19.51 4.43
N PRO A 81 -9.99 20.44 4.49
CA PRO A 81 -8.62 20.08 4.90
C PRO A 81 -8.59 19.43 6.27
N LEU A 82 -7.78 18.39 6.42
CA LEU A 82 -7.54 17.68 7.67
C LEU A 82 -6.14 17.99 8.17
N ALA A 83 -6.04 18.71 9.30
CA ALA A 83 -4.80 18.84 10.04
C ALA A 83 -4.65 17.71 11.06
N ILE A 84 -3.51 17.05 11.08
CA ILE A 84 -3.18 15.94 11.97
C ILE A 84 -1.84 16.19 12.66
N ASP A 85 -1.68 15.63 13.86
CA ASP A 85 -0.38 15.55 14.52
C ASP A 85 0.38 14.30 14.06
N VAL A 86 1.45 14.52 13.31
CA VAL A 86 2.30 13.45 12.76
C VAL A 86 3.21 12.80 13.81
N SER A 87 3.22 13.28 15.05
CA SER A 87 3.98 12.68 16.15
C SER A 87 3.26 11.50 16.81
N VAL A 88 1.95 11.38 16.60
CA VAL A 88 1.12 10.31 17.17
C VAL A 88 1.59 8.94 16.68
N GLY A 89 1.81 8.00 17.61
CA GLY A 89 2.16 6.62 17.30
C GLY A 89 3.67 6.33 17.19
N LYS A 90 4.56 7.28 17.46
CA LYS A 90 6.02 7.06 17.48
C LYS A 90 6.49 6.02 18.50
N THR A 91 5.66 5.70 19.49
CA THR A 91 5.92 4.66 20.51
C THR A 91 5.36 3.29 20.14
N ASP A 92 4.56 3.21 19.09
CA ASP A 92 3.93 1.98 18.63
C ASP A 92 4.96 0.94 18.16
N ALA A 93 4.66 -0.36 18.37
CA ALA A 93 5.56 -1.46 18.05
C ALA A 93 5.83 -1.56 16.53
N ILE A 94 4.82 -1.35 15.69
CA ILE A 94 4.97 -1.39 14.24
C ILE A 94 5.88 -0.24 13.79
N TYR A 95 5.70 0.96 14.35
CA TYR A 95 6.58 2.08 14.04
C TYR A 95 8.03 1.81 14.45
N LYS A 96 8.25 1.11 15.57
CA LYS A 96 9.59 0.80 16.08
C LYS A 96 10.24 -0.43 15.46
N ALA A 97 9.52 -1.20 14.66
CA ALA A 97 10.01 -2.46 14.09
C ALA A 97 11.28 -2.31 13.24
N HIS A 98 11.49 -1.16 12.63
CA HIS A 98 12.70 -0.81 11.87
C HIS A 98 12.97 0.69 11.91
N SER A 99 14.19 1.10 11.56
CA SER A 99 14.57 2.52 11.45
C SER A 99 14.44 2.99 10.00
N TYR A 100 13.81 4.16 9.78
CA TYR A 100 13.82 4.89 8.52
C TYR A 100 13.65 6.39 8.78
N HIS A 101 14.50 7.23 8.19
CA HIS A 101 14.65 8.64 8.61
C HIS A 101 13.39 9.48 8.50
N THR A 102 12.62 9.31 7.43
CA THR A 102 11.44 10.14 7.13
C THR A 102 10.13 9.42 7.45
N LYS A 103 10.18 8.30 8.17
CA LYS A 103 9.02 7.48 8.49
C LYS A 103 8.00 8.23 9.33
N VAL A 104 6.75 8.30 8.85
CA VAL A 104 5.60 8.81 9.59
C VAL A 104 4.86 7.63 10.23
N PRO A 105 4.46 7.70 11.50
CA PRO A 105 3.71 6.61 12.13
C PRO A 105 2.38 6.32 11.41
N HIS A 106 2.07 5.04 11.20
CA HIS A 106 0.80 4.64 10.58
C HIS A 106 -0.42 5.18 11.33
N LEU A 107 -0.37 5.28 12.66
CA LEU A 107 -1.45 5.84 13.47
C LEU A 107 -1.74 7.32 13.15
N ALA A 108 -0.73 8.07 12.71
CA ALA A 108 -0.91 9.43 12.23
C ALA A 108 -1.45 9.49 10.79
N ILE A 109 -1.22 8.45 9.97
CA ILE A 109 -1.69 8.40 8.57
C ILE A 109 -3.14 7.93 8.47
N VAL A 110 -3.57 6.99 9.33
CA VAL A 110 -4.94 6.42 9.33
C VAL A 110 -6.04 7.49 9.27
N PRO A 111 -6.03 8.56 10.08
CA PRO A 111 -7.07 9.59 10.00
C PRO A 111 -7.17 10.26 8.62
N SER A 112 -6.03 10.50 7.96
CA SER A 112 -6.03 11.07 6.60
C SER A 112 -6.66 10.11 5.59
N ILE A 113 -6.29 8.83 5.62
CA ILE A 113 -6.87 7.83 4.72
C ILE A 113 -8.39 7.72 4.95
N LEU A 114 -8.83 7.63 6.20
CA LEU A 114 -10.26 7.57 6.53
C LEU A 114 -11.03 8.82 6.09
N HIS A 115 -10.40 9.99 6.15
CA HIS A 115 -11.02 11.26 5.79
C HIS A 115 -11.19 11.43 4.27
N TYR A 116 -10.16 11.06 3.50
CA TYR A 116 -10.12 11.33 2.07
C TYR A 116 -10.56 10.16 1.18
N THR A 117 -10.79 8.99 1.74
CA THR A 117 -11.12 7.77 0.96
C THR A 117 -12.28 7.00 1.56
N ASN A 118 -12.82 6.07 0.78
CA ASN A 118 -13.83 5.12 1.20
C ASN A 118 -13.24 3.70 1.30
N PRO A 119 -13.89 2.75 2.03
CA PRO A 119 -13.48 1.35 2.04
C PRO A 119 -13.32 0.79 0.62
N GLY A 120 -12.21 0.07 0.40
CA GLY A 120 -11.88 -0.54 -0.88
C GLY A 120 -11.22 0.38 -1.91
N ASP A 121 -11.12 1.68 -1.65
CA ASP A 121 -10.38 2.60 -2.54
C ASP A 121 -8.90 2.24 -2.61
N VAL A 122 -8.24 2.65 -3.70
CA VAL A 122 -6.80 2.50 -3.92
C VAL A 122 -6.11 3.81 -3.56
N VAL A 123 -5.15 3.74 -2.64
CA VAL A 123 -4.32 4.87 -2.19
C VAL A 123 -2.96 4.76 -2.89
N LEU A 124 -2.52 5.83 -3.54
CA LEU A 124 -1.18 5.93 -4.12
C LEU A 124 -0.27 6.73 -3.20
N ASP A 125 0.89 6.18 -2.89
CA ASP A 125 1.99 6.88 -2.25
C ASP A 125 3.25 6.75 -3.12
N GLY A 126 3.61 7.84 -3.79
CA GLY A 126 4.76 7.89 -4.71
C GLY A 126 6.12 7.96 -4.03
N PHE A 127 6.15 8.22 -2.72
CA PHE A 127 7.36 8.38 -1.90
C PHE A 127 7.18 7.69 -0.55
N SER A 128 6.78 6.43 -0.60
CA SER A 128 6.25 5.67 0.54
C SER A 128 7.26 5.38 1.65
N GLY A 129 8.54 5.66 1.41
CA GLY A 129 9.59 5.25 2.34
C GLY A 129 9.47 3.76 2.64
N SER A 130 9.41 3.42 3.91
CA SER A 130 9.27 2.03 4.37
C SER A 130 7.81 1.53 4.46
N GLY A 131 6.88 2.12 3.72
CA GLY A 131 5.54 1.57 3.52
C GLY A 131 4.50 1.85 4.62
N MET A 132 4.71 2.85 5.49
CA MET A 132 3.75 3.13 6.58
C MET A 132 2.35 3.52 6.07
N THR A 133 2.23 4.06 4.87
CA THR A 133 0.94 4.31 4.20
C THR A 133 0.21 3.01 3.90
N GLY A 134 0.92 1.96 3.47
CA GLY A 134 0.34 0.63 3.25
C GLY A 134 -0.19 0.01 4.55
N VAL A 135 0.59 0.08 5.62
CA VAL A 135 0.16 -0.35 6.96
C VAL A 135 -1.10 0.40 7.39
N ALA A 136 -1.13 1.73 7.23
CA ALA A 136 -2.27 2.56 7.59
C ALA A 136 -3.52 2.22 6.76
N ALA A 137 -3.37 1.92 5.46
CA ALA A 137 -4.46 1.50 4.58
C ALA A 137 -5.11 0.18 5.06
N GLN A 138 -4.31 -0.78 5.51
CA GLN A 138 -4.79 -2.02 6.12
C GLN A 138 -5.44 -1.75 7.50
N TRP A 139 -4.82 -0.90 8.32
CA TRP A 139 -5.34 -0.54 9.64
C TRP A 139 -6.73 0.11 9.58
N CYS A 140 -7.08 0.78 8.51
CA CYS A 140 -8.45 1.25 8.31
C CYS A 140 -9.49 0.11 8.38
N GLY A 141 -9.09 -1.14 8.13
CA GLY A 141 -9.95 -2.32 8.24
C GLY A 141 -9.73 -3.18 9.49
N THR A 142 -8.53 -3.12 10.08
CA THR A 142 -8.11 -4.06 11.14
C THR A 142 -7.78 -3.39 12.47
N ALA A 143 -7.88 -2.05 12.57
CA ALA A 143 -7.57 -1.32 13.78
C ALA A 143 -8.33 -1.87 14.99
N PRO A 144 -7.68 -1.99 16.17
CA PRO A 144 -8.32 -2.42 17.42
C PRO A 144 -9.50 -1.53 17.81
N SER A 145 -10.49 -2.09 18.48
CA SER A 145 -11.72 -1.39 18.90
C SER A 145 -11.44 -0.16 19.75
N GLY A 146 -10.43 -0.21 20.64
CA GLY A 146 -10.02 0.93 21.45
C GLY A 146 -9.57 2.12 20.62
N TYR A 147 -8.68 1.89 19.63
CA TYR A 147 -8.23 2.96 18.74
C TYR A 147 -9.40 3.52 17.91
N ARG A 148 -10.27 2.66 17.39
CA ARG A 148 -11.46 3.10 16.64
C ARG A 148 -12.34 4.00 17.49
N PHE A 149 -12.64 3.58 18.72
CA PHE A 149 -13.46 4.36 19.63
C PHE A 149 -12.86 5.72 19.94
N GLU A 150 -11.57 5.79 20.25
CA GLU A 150 -10.87 7.05 20.54
C GLU A 150 -10.92 8.03 19.36
N LEU A 151 -10.65 7.51 18.14
CA LEU A 151 -10.69 8.32 16.93
C LEU A 151 -12.10 8.82 16.61
N GLU A 152 -13.12 7.97 16.76
CA GLU A 152 -14.53 8.34 16.56
C GLU A 152 -14.98 9.42 17.55
N GLN A 153 -14.59 9.31 18.82
CA GLN A 153 -14.88 10.35 19.81
C GLN A 153 -14.19 11.67 19.49
N ALA A 154 -12.92 11.62 19.07
CA ALA A 154 -12.19 12.81 18.64
C ALA A 154 -12.86 13.48 17.43
N TRP A 155 -13.30 12.70 16.45
CA TRP A 155 -14.00 13.22 15.28
C TRP A 155 -15.36 13.81 15.63
N LYS A 156 -16.14 13.14 16.47
CA LYS A 156 -17.40 13.66 16.96
C LYS A 156 -17.23 14.99 17.70
N LYS A 157 -16.21 15.09 18.56
CA LYS A 157 -15.88 16.33 19.29
C LYS A 157 -15.49 17.47 18.32
N ALA A 158 -14.84 17.14 17.22
CA ALA A 158 -14.46 18.08 16.17
C ALA A 158 -15.60 18.40 15.18
N GLY A 159 -16.82 17.89 15.40
CA GLY A 159 -17.97 18.09 14.51
C GLY A 159 -17.86 17.37 13.16
N ARG A 160 -17.01 16.34 13.07
CA ARG A 160 -16.79 15.57 11.84
C ARG A 160 -17.77 14.40 11.75
N ALA A 161 -18.12 14.01 10.53
CA ALA A 161 -18.85 12.77 10.30
C ALA A 161 -18.05 11.56 10.76
N ALA A 162 -18.72 10.50 11.21
CA ALA A 162 -18.07 9.27 11.62
C ALA A 162 -17.23 8.67 10.48
N PRO A 163 -16.02 8.16 10.75
CA PRO A 163 -15.17 7.56 9.73
C PRO A 163 -15.79 6.26 9.20
N GLN A 164 -15.63 6.03 7.90
CA GLN A 164 -16.04 4.76 7.30
C GLN A 164 -14.88 3.77 7.41
N TRP A 165 -14.94 2.87 8.40
CA TRP A 165 -13.95 1.83 8.58
C TRP A 165 -14.05 0.77 7.49
N GLY A 166 -12.91 0.20 7.13
CA GLY A 166 -12.74 -0.83 6.12
C GLY A 166 -11.36 -0.70 5.48
N ALA A 167 -10.76 -1.79 5.06
CA ALA A 167 -9.44 -1.77 4.44
C ALA A 167 -9.45 -0.97 3.13
N ARG A 168 -8.36 -0.28 2.87
CA ARG A 168 -8.00 0.29 1.57
C ARG A 168 -6.85 -0.50 1.00
N ARG A 169 -6.70 -0.44 -0.31
CA ARG A 169 -5.52 -0.97 -1.00
C ARG A 169 -4.49 0.12 -1.18
N ALA A 170 -3.22 -0.24 -1.19
CA ALA A 170 -2.16 0.74 -1.42
C ALA A 170 -1.32 0.36 -2.65
N VAL A 171 -0.96 1.36 -3.42
CA VAL A 171 0.12 1.30 -4.41
C VAL A 171 1.25 2.15 -3.84
N LEU A 172 2.36 1.50 -3.54
CA LEU A 172 3.51 2.12 -2.90
C LEU A 172 4.67 2.16 -3.88
N ASN A 173 5.30 3.31 -3.98
CA ASN A 173 6.51 3.49 -4.78
C ASN A 173 7.54 4.29 -3.99
N ASP A 174 8.81 4.00 -4.20
CA ASP A 174 9.91 4.81 -3.69
C ASP A 174 11.11 4.72 -4.64
N LEU A 175 11.93 5.76 -4.67
CA LEU A 175 13.17 5.77 -5.46
C LEU A 175 14.27 4.94 -4.81
N SER A 176 14.19 4.69 -3.50
CA SER A 176 15.16 3.90 -2.76
C SER A 176 14.84 2.41 -2.84
N PRO A 177 15.71 1.56 -3.42
CA PRO A 177 15.53 0.11 -3.39
C PRO A 177 15.43 -0.46 -1.97
N ALA A 178 16.12 0.14 -1.00
CA ALA A 178 16.03 -0.26 0.40
C ALA A 178 14.65 0.03 0.98
N ALA A 179 14.05 1.18 0.64
CA ALA A 179 12.72 1.53 1.08
C ALA A 179 11.67 0.57 0.53
N THR A 180 11.69 0.32 -0.78
CA THR A 180 10.75 -0.60 -1.43
C THR A 180 10.87 -2.03 -0.89
N PHE A 181 12.08 -2.49 -0.61
CA PHE A 181 12.31 -3.81 -0.01
C PHE A 181 11.79 -3.91 1.44
N ILE A 182 11.93 -2.84 2.25
CA ILE A 182 11.40 -2.83 3.63
C ILE A 182 9.87 -2.77 3.61
N GLY A 183 9.28 -2.07 2.63
CA GLY A 183 7.85 -1.87 2.50
C GLY A 183 7.08 -3.07 1.93
N ALA A 184 7.80 -4.09 1.43
CA ALA A 184 7.25 -5.28 0.74
C ALA A 184 6.64 -6.36 1.68
#